data_2bea77067167fd72ae59f442998fc0b0
#
_entry.id   2bea77067167fd72ae59f442998fc0b0
#
_cell.length_a   1.000
_cell.length_b   1.000
_cell.length_c   1.000
_cell.angle_alpha   90.00
_cell.angle_beta   90.00
_cell.angle_gamma   90.00
#
_symmetry.space_group_name_H-M   'P 1'
#
loop_
_entity.id
_entity.type
_entity.pdbx_description
1 polymer ?
#
loop_
_entity_poly.entity_id
_entity_poly.type
_entity_poly.pdbx_seq_one_letter_code
_entity_poly.pdbx_strand_id
1 'polypeptide(L)'
;HDFLYYKFGEHLNPQDQVQEAFIKLWNNCSKIEPNKAKSYLFTTANNLMLNAFAHQKVVLKYSKQPQKHSTNETPEFVLQEKEYHQKLQKAISNLTEAQRVAFLMNRVEGKRFKEIAELLDISVKGVEKRIYGALKKLREDIDEL
;
A
#
# COMPACT_ATOMS: atom_id res chain seq x y z
N HIS A 1 -7.95 -0.18 5.04
CA HIS A 1 -7.28 -1.48 5.20
C HIS A 1 -6.54 -1.86 3.93
N ASP A 2 -7.23 -2.08 2.82
CA ASP A 2 -6.66 -2.62 1.57
C ASP A 2 -5.47 -1.81 1.05
N PHE A 3 -5.54 -0.49 1.12
CA PHE A 3 -4.43 0.39 0.79
C PHE A 3 -3.15 0.08 1.60
N LEU A 4 -3.28 -0.12 2.92
CA LEU A 4 -2.15 -0.44 3.79
C LEU A 4 -1.65 -1.86 3.55
N TYR A 5 -2.55 -2.81 3.33
CA TYR A 5 -2.24 -4.19 3.00
C TYR A 5 -1.36 -4.29 1.75
N TYR A 6 -1.77 -3.67 0.64
CA TYR A 6 -1.01 -3.70 -0.61
C TYR A 6 0.29 -2.89 -0.56
N LYS A 7 0.33 -1.86 0.27
CA LYS A 7 1.54 -1.03 0.42
C LYS A 7 2.60 -1.68 1.29
N PHE A 8 2.22 -2.30 2.39
CA PHE A 8 3.13 -2.74 3.45
C PHE A 8 3.14 -4.26 3.68
N GLY A 9 2.15 -4.99 3.17
CA GLY A 9 1.96 -6.42 3.37
C GLY A 9 1.18 -6.77 4.63
N GLU A 10 0.69 -8.01 4.66
CA GLU A 10 -0.14 -8.54 5.74
C GLU A 10 0.61 -8.67 7.08
N HIS A 11 1.90 -8.97 7.00
CA HIS A 11 2.77 -9.25 8.15
C HIS A 11 2.91 -8.10 9.16
N LEU A 12 2.47 -6.88 8.80
CA LEU A 12 2.46 -5.70 9.66
C LEU A 12 1.10 -5.43 10.32
N ASN A 13 0.16 -6.38 10.23
CA ASN A 13 -1.19 -6.26 10.78
C ASN A 13 -1.85 -4.92 10.42
N PRO A 14 -2.12 -4.66 9.12
CA PRO A 14 -2.70 -3.39 8.69
C PRO A 14 -4.05 -3.11 9.34
N GLN A 15 -4.79 -4.12 9.75
CA GLN A 15 -6.06 -4.00 10.44
C GLN A 15 -5.92 -3.31 11.79
N ASP A 16 -4.92 -3.67 12.59
CA ASP A 16 -4.66 -3.06 13.90
C ASP A 16 -4.28 -1.58 13.74
N GLN A 17 -3.48 -1.27 12.72
CA GLN A 17 -3.07 0.10 12.43
C GLN A 17 -4.23 0.97 11.94
N VAL A 18 -5.18 0.39 11.23
CA VAL A 18 -6.43 1.07 10.85
C VAL A 18 -7.28 1.37 12.09
N GLN A 19 -7.45 0.40 12.98
CA GLN A 19 -8.20 0.61 14.23
C GLN A 19 -7.57 1.69 15.09
N GLU A 20 -6.26 1.65 15.27
CA GLU A 20 -5.52 2.68 16.02
C GLU A 20 -5.66 4.07 15.38
N ALA A 21 -5.68 4.16 14.05
CA ALA A 21 -5.91 5.41 13.34
C ALA A 21 -7.33 5.96 13.58
N PHE A 22 -8.34 5.10 13.65
CA PHE A 22 -9.70 5.49 14.01
C PHE A 22 -9.80 5.97 15.47
N ILE A 23 -9.13 5.31 16.40
CA ILE A 23 -9.06 5.75 17.81
C ILE A 23 -8.43 7.14 17.90
N LYS A 24 -7.35 7.38 17.17
CA LYS A 24 -6.71 8.72 17.13
C LYS A 24 -7.60 9.78 16.49
N LEU A 25 -8.34 9.43 15.44
CA LEU A 25 -9.34 10.34 14.86
C LEU A 25 -10.43 10.67 15.87
N TRP A 26 -10.96 9.67 16.56
CA TRP A 26 -11.99 9.86 17.60
C TRP A 26 -11.52 10.78 18.72
N ASN A 27 -10.34 10.53 19.27
CA ASN A 27 -9.76 11.32 20.35
C ASN A 27 -9.47 12.78 19.95
N ASN A 28 -9.32 13.04 18.66
CA ASN A 28 -9.04 14.37 18.12
C ASN A 28 -10.21 14.97 17.31
N CYS A 29 -11.40 14.35 17.35
CA CYS A 29 -12.52 14.75 16.50
C CYS A 29 -12.98 16.21 16.71
N SER A 30 -12.83 16.73 17.91
CA SER A 30 -13.16 18.14 18.21
C SER A 30 -12.20 19.16 17.57
N LYS A 31 -11.01 18.73 17.15
CA LYS A 31 -9.97 19.58 16.56
C LYS A 31 -9.87 19.42 15.04
N ILE A 32 -10.57 18.43 14.46
CA ILE A 32 -10.46 18.07 13.06
C ILE A 32 -11.76 18.47 12.36
N GLU A 33 -11.64 19.29 11.32
CA GLU A 33 -12.75 19.63 10.45
C GLU A 33 -13.29 18.38 9.74
N PRO A 34 -14.64 18.20 9.63
CA PRO A 34 -15.23 17.00 9.02
C PRO A 34 -14.72 16.69 7.60
N ASN A 35 -14.47 17.74 6.81
CA ASN A 35 -13.93 17.62 5.45
C ASN A 35 -12.47 17.11 5.41
N LYS A 36 -11.71 17.28 6.51
CA LYS A 36 -10.32 16.82 6.66
C LYS A 36 -10.20 15.47 7.35
N ALA A 37 -11.29 14.92 7.89
CA ALA A 37 -11.27 13.67 8.64
C ALA A 37 -10.72 12.49 7.83
N LYS A 38 -11.08 12.38 6.55
CA LYS A 38 -10.55 11.34 5.65
C LYS A 38 -9.03 11.46 5.47
N SER A 39 -8.54 12.65 5.13
CA SER A 39 -7.09 12.89 4.94
C SER A 39 -6.32 12.63 6.22
N TYR A 40 -6.85 13.07 7.36
CA TYR A 40 -6.28 12.79 8.67
C TYR A 40 -6.16 11.29 8.94
N LEU A 41 -7.24 10.53 8.69
CA LEU A 41 -7.26 9.08 8.89
C LEU A 41 -6.22 8.37 8.03
N PHE A 42 -6.15 8.69 6.73
CA PHE A 42 -5.17 8.09 5.82
C PHE A 42 -3.73 8.42 6.21
N THR A 43 -3.46 9.68 6.54
CA THR A 43 -2.12 10.12 6.97
C THR A 43 -1.72 9.42 8.27
N THR A 44 -2.62 9.37 9.26
CA THR A 44 -2.37 8.72 10.55
C THR A 44 -2.12 7.23 10.38
N ALA A 45 -2.96 6.53 9.63
CA ALA A 45 -2.80 5.10 9.36
C ALA A 45 -1.49 4.81 8.62
N ASN A 46 -1.15 5.62 7.61
CA ASN A 46 0.12 5.50 6.90
C ASN A 46 1.34 5.71 7.81
N ASN A 47 1.31 6.71 8.67
CA ASN A 47 2.40 6.99 9.61
C ASN A 47 2.56 5.88 10.67
N LEU A 48 1.45 5.31 11.15
CA LEU A 48 1.48 4.15 12.04
C LEU A 48 2.15 2.95 11.37
N MET A 49 1.80 2.67 10.12
CA MET A 49 2.43 1.60 9.34
C MET A 49 3.92 1.86 9.08
N LEU A 50 4.32 3.09 8.76
CA LEU A 50 5.73 3.44 8.58
C LEU A 50 6.53 3.22 9.88
N ASN A 51 5.96 3.57 11.03
CA ASN A 51 6.58 3.33 12.32
C ASN A 51 6.69 1.83 12.63
N ALA A 52 5.63 1.05 12.38
CA ALA A 52 5.66 -0.40 12.54
C ALA A 52 6.70 -1.06 11.62
N PHE A 53 6.79 -0.61 10.37
CA PHE A 53 7.80 -1.10 9.41
C PHE A 53 9.23 -0.76 9.84
N ALA A 54 9.46 0.45 10.34
CA ALA A 54 10.77 0.85 10.87
C ALA A 54 11.16 0.00 12.09
N HIS A 55 10.21 -0.28 12.99
CA HIS A 55 10.41 -1.14 14.15
C HIS A 55 10.75 -2.59 13.74
N GLN A 56 10.07 -3.12 12.75
CA GLN A 56 10.30 -4.49 12.28
C GLN A 56 11.65 -4.65 11.59
N LYS A 57 12.15 -3.63 10.89
CA LYS A 57 13.53 -3.62 10.36
C LYS A 57 14.58 -3.82 11.45
N VAL A 58 14.32 -3.34 12.65
CA VAL A 58 15.21 -3.53 13.80
C VAL A 58 15.09 -4.97 14.34
N VAL A 59 13.87 -5.53 14.39
CA VAL A 59 13.61 -6.88 14.91
C VAL A 59 14.10 -7.96 13.94
N LEU A 60 13.89 -7.81 12.62
CA LEU A 60 14.36 -8.78 11.60
C LEU A 60 15.90 -8.88 11.50
N LYS A 61 16.62 -7.92 12.05
CA LYS A 61 18.08 -8.02 12.20
C LYS A 61 18.47 -9.10 13.22
N TYR A 62 17.55 -9.53 14.07
CA TYR A 62 17.77 -10.49 15.15
C TYR A 62 17.09 -11.85 14.99
N SER A 63 16.15 -12.04 14.06
CA SER A 63 15.45 -13.33 13.87
C SER A 63 15.37 -13.76 12.41
N LYS A 64 16.25 -14.67 12.01
CA LYS A 64 16.16 -15.42 10.75
C LYS A 64 15.46 -16.75 11.01
N GLN A 65 14.17 -16.90 10.63
CA GLN A 65 13.57 -18.21 10.36
C GLN A 65 12.45 -18.12 9.29
N PRO A 66 12.43 -19.02 8.31
CA PRO A 66 11.41 -19.06 7.26
C PRO A 66 10.24 -19.97 7.63
N GLN A 67 9.00 -19.51 7.44
CA GLN A 67 7.81 -20.36 7.50
C GLN A 67 7.33 -20.77 6.11
N LYS A 68 7.06 -22.08 5.96
CA LYS A 68 6.49 -22.70 4.77
C LYS A 68 4.97 -22.78 4.87
N HIS A 69 4.26 -22.34 3.86
CA HIS A 69 2.85 -22.67 3.64
C HIS A 69 2.71 -23.67 2.48
N SER A 70 1.88 -24.71 2.69
CA SER A 70 1.58 -25.73 1.68
C SER A 70 0.14 -25.59 1.18
N THR A 71 -0.05 -25.57 -0.13
CA THR A 71 -1.36 -25.66 -0.81
C THR A 71 -1.30 -26.72 -1.92
N ASN A 72 -2.40 -27.48 -2.08
CA ASN A 72 -2.56 -28.58 -3.03
C ASN A 72 -3.12 -28.08 -4.37
N GLU A 73 -2.24 -27.70 -5.28
CA GLU A 73 -2.58 -27.47 -6.70
C GLU A 73 -1.43 -27.98 -7.58
N THR A 74 -1.70 -28.26 -8.86
CA THR A 74 -0.70 -28.86 -9.77
C THR A 74 0.58 -28.03 -9.83
N PRO A 75 1.77 -28.66 -9.70
CA PRO A 75 3.03 -27.94 -9.46
C PRO A 75 3.40 -26.89 -10.49
N GLU A 76 3.06 -27.09 -11.77
CA GLU A 76 3.43 -26.20 -12.85
C GLU A 76 2.59 -24.92 -12.90
N PHE A 77 1.29 -25.01 -12.68
CA PHE A 77 0.38 -23.86 -12.66
C PHE A 77 0.63 -22.96 -11.44
N VAL A 78 0.83 -23.59 -10.28
CA VAL A 78 1.18 -22.89 -9.02
C VAL A 78 2.54 -22.20 -9.11
N LEU A 79 3.48 -22.77 -9.86
CA LEU A 79 4.79 -22.16 -10.04
C LEU A 79 4.71 -20.89 -10.91
N GLN A 80 3.99 -20.94 -12.04
CA GLN A 80 3.79 -19.81 -12.94
C GLN A 80 3.00 -18.67 -12.26
N GLU A 81 1.97 -18.99 -11.49
CA GLU A 81 1.19 -18.00 -10.75
C GLU A 81 2.04 -17.33 -9.65
N LYS A 82 2.84 -18.09 -8.92
CA LYS A 82 3.76 -17.56 -7.90
C LYS A 82 4.84 -16.68 -8.51
N GLU A 83 5.41 -17.08 -9.64
CA GLU A 83 6.42 -16.28 -10.36
C GLU A 83 5.82 -14.97 -10.85
N TYR A 84 4.63 -15.00 -11.45
CA TYR A 84 3.93 -13.79 -11.90
C TYR A 84 3.59 -12.86 -10.73
N HIS A 85 3.07 -13.40 -9.61
CA HIS A 85 2.80 -12.63 -8.40
C HIS A 85 4.07 -11.99 -7.82
N GLN A 86 5.18 -12.72 -7.78
CA GLN A 86 6.45 -12.19 -7.30
C GLN A 86 6.98 -11.07 -8.21
N LYS A 87 6.88 -11.24 -9.53
CA LYS A 87 7.25 -10.24 -10.51
C LYS A 87 6.41 -8.97 -10.38
N LEU A 88 5.09 -9.12 -10.27
CA LEU A 88 4.18 -8.00 -10.09
C LEU A 88 4.43 -7.27 -8.75
N GLN A 89 4.64 -7.99 -7.66
CA GLN A 89 4.99 -7.40 -6.37
C GLN A 89 6.31 -6.63 -6.44
N LYS A 90 7.31 -7.19 -7.11
CA LYS A 90 8.60 -6.54 -7.33
C LYS A 90 8.45 -5.27 -8.15
N ALA A 91 7.73 -5.31 -9.27
CA ALA A 91 7.46 -4.15 -10.10
C ALA A 91 6.72 -3.04 -9.33
N ILE A 92 5.70 -3.40 -8.54
CA ILE A 92 5.00 -2.45 -7.66
C ILE A 92 5.94 -1.88 -6.58
N SER A 93 6.85 -2.67 -6.04
CA SER A 93 7.82 -2.20 -5.05
C SER A 93 8.85 -1.22 -5.61
N ASN A 94 9.16 -1.31 -6.91
CA ASN A 94 10.06 -0.41 -7.63
C ASN A 94 9.46 0.97 -7.91
N LEU A 95 8.13 1.12 -7.80
CA LEU A 95 7.48 2.41 -7.94
C LEU A 95 7.91 3.35 -6.80
N THR A 96 8.01 4.64 -7.10
CA THR A 96 8.14 5.63 -6.02
C THR A 96 6.91 5.54 -5.09
N GLU A 97 7.06 5.90 -3.84
CA GLU A 97 5.95 5.87 -2.87
C GLU A 97 4.73 6.65 -3.39
N ALA A 98 4.96 7.84 -3.92
CA ALA A 98 3.91 8.69 -4.47
C ALA A 98 3.17 8.05 -5.66
N GLN A 99 3.88 7.35 -6.54
CA GLN A 99 3.29 6.61 -7.66
C GLN A 99 2.51 5.40 -7.17
N ARG A 100 3.08 4.61 -6.28
CA ARG A 100 2.49 3.40 -5.72
C ARG A 100 1.18 3.69 -5.00
N VAL A 101 1.17 4.71 -4.12
CA VAL A 101 -0.03 5.13 -3.39
C VAL A 101 -1.15 5.52 -4.34
N ALA A 102 -0.89 6.43 -5.30
CA ALA A 102 -1.91 6.88 -6.24
C ALA A 102 -2.41 5.73 -7.14
N PHE A 103 -1.52 4.85 -7.58
CA PHE A 103 -1.84 3.69 -8.41
C PHE A 103 -2.73 2.69 -7.65
N LEU A 104 -2.37 2.33 -6.41
CA LEU A 104 -3.13 1.37 -5.62
C LEU A 104 -4.51 1.91 -5.23
N MET A 105 -4.61 3.18 -4.84
CA MET A 105 -5.90 3.83 -4.59
C MET A 105 -6.83 3.78 -5.81
N ASN A 106 -6.29 3.94 -7.01
CA ASN A 106 -7.09 3.87 -8.22
C ASN A 106 -7.44 2.43 -8.63
N ARG A 107 -6.47 1.52 -8.65
CA ARG A 107 -6.64 0.16 -9.19
C ARG A 107 -7.26 -0.82 -8.19
N VAL A 108 -6.93 -0.72 -6.92
CA VAL A 108 -7.42 -1.64 -5.88
C VAL A 108 -8.67 -1.10 -5.20
N GLU A 109 -8.64 0.18 -4.83
CA GLU A 109 -9.77 0.79 -4.13
C GLU A 109 -10.82 1.42 -5.08
N GLY A 110 -10.57 1.42 -6.40
CA GLY A 110 -11.47 1.97 -7.41
C GLY A 110 -11.71 3.48 -7.30
N LYS A 111 -10.87 4.21 -6.57
CA LYS A 111 -11.05 5.65 -6.36
C LYS A 111 -10.84 6.44 -7.65
N ARG A 112 -11.69 7.45 -7.86
CA ARG A 112 -11.55 8.40 -8.97
C ARG A 112 -10.41 9.38 -8.71
N PHE A 113 -9.82 9.93 -9.76
CA PHE A 113 -8.70 10.88 -9.66
C PHE A 113 -9.00 12.09 -8.77
N LYS A 114 -10.25 12.59 -8.76
CA LYS A 114 -10.68 13.68 -7.89
C LYS A 114 -10.62 13.29 -6.41
N GLU A 115 -11.11 12.10 -6.08
CA GLU A 115 -11.10 11.59 -4.69
C GLU A 115 -9.67 11.37 -4.19
N ILE A 116 -8.80 10.86 -5.06
CA ILE A 116 -7.37 10.67 -4.74
C ILE A 116 -6.69 12.03 -4.54
N ALA A 117 -7.02 13.02 -5.38
CA ALA A 117 -6.48 14.37 -5.27
C ALA A 117 -6.86 15.02 -3.92
N GLU A 118 -8.11 14.89 -3.51
CA GLU A 118 -8.60 15.37 -2.21
C GLU A 118 -7.92 14.64 -1.03
N LEU A 119 -7.78 13.32 -1.11
CA LEU A 119 -7.17 12.51 -0.05
C LEU A 119 -5.67 12.78 0.12
N LEU A 120 -4.98 13.04 -0.98
CA LEU A 120 -3.52 13.27 -0.97
C LEU A 120 -3.15 14.75 -0.90
N ASP A 121 -4.15 15.65 -0.88
CA ASP A 121 -3.99 17.11 -0.92
C ASP A 121 -3.09 17.58 -2.08
N ILE A 122 -3.40 17.09 -3.29
CA ILE A 122 -2.69 17.43 -4.53
C ILE A 122 -3.68 17.75 -5.65
N SER A 123 -3.20 18.34 -6.73
CA SER A 123 -4.04 18.57 -7.91
C SER A 123 -4.41 17.27 -8.63
N VAL A 124 -5.55 17.25 -9.33
CA VAL A 124 -5.98 16.12 -10.18
C VAL A 124 -4.91 15.79 -11.23
N LYS A 125 -4.27 16.81 -11.83
CA LYS A 125 -3.13 16.62 -12.74
C LYS A 125 -1.93 15.96 -12.06
N GLY A 126 -1.71 16.24 -10.77
CA GLY A 126 -0.69 15.58 -9.97
C GLY A 126 -0.95 14.09 -9.79
N VAL A 127 -2.21 13.71 -9.53
CA VAL A 127 -2.63 12.31 -9.47
C VAL A 127 -2.45 11.61 -10.81
N GLU A 128 -2.91 12.25 -11.87
CA GLU A 128 -2.80 11.76 -13.26
C GLU A 128 -1.33 11.46 -13.61
N LYS A 129 -0.44 12.41 -13.38
CA LYS A 129 1.01 12.25 -13.61
C LYS A 129 1.60 11.08 -12.81
N ARG A 130 1.18 10.91 -11.55
CA ARG A 130 1.64 9.79 -10.71
C ARG A 130 1.16 8.45 -11.23
N ILE A 131 -0.11 8.33 -11.61
CA ILE A 131 -0.71 7.08 -12.12
C ILE A 131 -0.11 6.71 -13.49
N TYR A 132 -0.02 7.65 -14.43
CA TYR A 132 0.59 7.38 -15.74
C TYR A 132 2.08 7.04 -15.61
N GLY A 133 2.80 7.73 -14.74
CA GLY A 133 4.20 7.39 -14.44
C GLY A 133 4.36 6.00 -13.83
N ALA A 134 3.43 5.59 -12.97
CA ALA A 134 3.40 4.23 -12.43
C ALA A 134 3.13 3.18 -13.53
N LEU A 135 2.12 3.40 -14.37
CA LEU A 135 1.78 2.50 -15.47
C LEU A 135 2.91 2.33 -16.47
N LYS A 136 3.59 3.43 -16.81
CA LYS A 136 4.76 3.38 -17.70
C LYS A 136 5.85 2.49 -17.11
N LYS A 137 6.21 2.71 -15.85
CA LYS A 137 7.26 1.98 -15.18
C LYS A 137 6.91 0.49 -14.98
N LEU A 138 5.65 0.20 -14.61
CA LEU A 138 5.18 -1.18 -14.51
C LEU A 138 5.23 -1.92 -15.84
N ARG A 139 4.92 -1.25 -16.95
CA ARG A 139 5.02 -1.85 -18.28
C ARG A 139 6.47 -2.14 -18.64
N GLU A 140 7.38 -1.21 -18.42
CA GLU A 140 8.83 -1.40 -18.62
C GLU A 140 9.31 -2.60 -17.78
N ASP A 141 9.01 -2.65 -16.48
CA ASP A 141 9.46 -3.72 -15.58
C ASP A 141 8.84 -5.10 -15.89
N ILE A 142 7.68 -5.16 -16.56
CA ILE A 142 7.00 -6.43 -16.93
C ILE A 142 7.39 -6.88 -18.33
N ASP A 143 7.59 -5.95 -19.28
CA ASP A 143 7.96 -6.28 -20.67
C ASP A 143 9.45 -6.69 -20.81
N GLU A 144 10.31 -6.33 -19.84
CA GLU A 144 11.72 -6.76 -19.78
C GLU A 144 11.89 -8.21 -19.25
N LEU A 145 10.80 -8.94 -19.01
CA LEU A 145 10.80 -10.28 -18.41
C LEU A 145 10.18 -11.32 -19.33
#